data_73d243e81c2279f2d6ec6014541bcdeb
#
_entry.id   73d243e81c2279f2d6ec6014541bcdeb
#
_cell.length_a   1.000
_cell.length_b   1.000
_cell.length_c   1.000
_cell.angle_alpha   90.00
_cell.angle_beta   90.00
_cell.angle_gamma   90.00
#
_symmetry.space_group_name_H-M   'P 1'
#
loop_
_entity.id
_entity.type
_entity.pdbx_description
1 polymer ?
#
loop_
_entity_poly.entity_id
_entity_poly.type
_entity_poly.pdbx_seq_one_letter_code
_entity_poly.pdbx_strand_id
1 'polypeptide(L)'
;FCAVERRCIGNANSHHQAGSAAKAEIDAATIKIASLLGVQPAEIIYTSGASEANNFALKGLARLSRHAGRHIISTPLEHSSVSGTLTALQEQGYEIDLLDVKQDGTVDLEHLKDLLRPDTICVAVTLVDSELGVVQPVQEITAILKAYPHCHLHVDATQAVGKIPVSFEGVDTMSLT
;
A
#
# COMPACT_ATOMS: atom_id res chain seq x y z
N PHE A 1 -23.37 3.11 -10.81
CA PHE A 1 -23.41 1.74 -10.32
C PHE A 1 -24.57 0.95 -10.98
N CYS A 2 -25.85 1.21 -10.67
CA CYS A 2 -27.01 0.47 -11.19
C CYS A 2 -27.07 0.33 -12.74
N ALA A 3 -26.59 1.32 -13.51
CA ALA A 3 -26.57 1.24 -14.97
C ALA A 3 -25.57 0.19 -15.48
N VAL A 4 -24.40 0.08 -14.85
CA VAL A 4 -23.39 -0.92 -15.19
C VAL A 4 -23.87 -2.31 -14.77
N GLU A 5 -24.42 -2.46 -13.58
CA GLU A 5 -24.95 -3.73 -13.06
C GLU A 5 -26.03 -4.33 -13.95
N ARG A 6 -26.96 -3.48 -14.46
CA ARG A 6 -27.99 -3.92 -15.41
C ARG A 6 -27.45 -4.32 -16.78
N ARG A 7 -26.36 -3.71 -17.23
CA ARG A 7 -25.72 -3.94 -18.54
C ARG A 7 -24.76 -5.12 -18.50
N CYS A 8 -24.05 -5.32 -17.37
CA CYS A 8 -22.98 -6.29 -17.20
C CYS A 8 -23.40 -7.40 -16.22
N ILE A 9 -24.41 -8.20 -16.61
CA ILE A 9 -24.96 -9.30 -15.79
C ILE A 9 -24.09 -10.55 -15.79
N GLY A 10 -23.06 -10.63 -16.63
CA GLY A 10 -22.18 -11.78 -16.76
C GLY A 10 -21.02 -11.78 -15.75
N ASN A 11 -20.57 -12.97 -15.35
CA ASN A 11 -19.32 -13.10 -14.61
C ASN A 11 -18.14 -12.85 -15.57
N ALA A 12 -17.28 -11.87 -15.25
CA ALA A 12 -16.14 -11.47 -16.07
C ALA A 12 -15.11 -12.60 -16.31
N ASN A 13 -15.11 -13.65 -15.49
CA ASN A 13 -14.25 -14.84 -15.67
C ASN A 13 -14.86 -15.90 -16.60
N SER A 14 -16.09 -15.70 -17.07
CA SER A 14 -16.76 -16.65 -17.96
C SER A 14 -16.47 -16.33 -19.42
N HIS A 15 -16.27 -17.39 -20.24
CA HIS A 15 -15.90 -17.27 -21.66
C HIS A 15 -17.10 -17.04 -22.62
N HIS A 16 -18.32 -16.85 -22.10
CA HIS A 16 -19.48 -16.51 -22.93
C HIS A 16 -19.61 -14.98 -23.14
N GLN A 17 -20.42 -14.57 -24.11
CA GLN A 17 -20.56 -13.17 -24.54
C GLN A 17 -20.83 -12.19 -23.39
N ALA A 18 -21.73 -12.55 -22.44
CA ALA A 18 -22.02 -11.67 -21.30
C ALA A 18 -20.84 -11.53 -20.34
N GLY A 19 -20.05 -12.59 -20.15
CA GLY A 19 -18.81 -12.55 -19.35
C GLY A 19 -17.74 -11.68 -20.02
N SER A 20 -17.55 -11.83 -21.33
CA SER A 20 -16.61 -11.01 -22.10
C SER A 20 -16.98 -9.53 -22.07
N ALA A 21 -18.28 -9.21 -22.14
CA ALA A 21 -18.75 -7.83 -22.02
C ALA A 21 -18.48 -7.23 -20.63
N ALA A 22 -18.73 -7.98 -19.57
CA ALA A 22 -18.42 -7.57 -18.20
C ALA A 22 -16.90 -7.36 -17.99
N LYS A 23 -16.07 -8.26 -18.53
CA LYS A 23 -14.62 -8.12 -18.50
C LYS A 23 -14.15 -6.85 -19.20
N ALA A 24 -14.67 -6.55 -20.38
CA ALA A 24 -14.31 -5.36 -21.14
C ALA A 24 -14.59 -4.05 -20.37
N GLU A 25 -15.67 -3.99 -19.58
CA GLU A 25 -15.98 -2.85 -18.71
C GLU A 25 -14.96 -2.71 -17.55
N ILE A 26 -14.58 -3.84 -16.94
CA ILE A 26 -13.55 -3.84 -15.89
C ILE A 26 -12.21 -3.39 -16.47
N ASP A 27 -11.79 -3.96 -17.61
CA ASP A 27 -10.53 -3.62 -18.26
C ASP A 27 -10.50 -2.12 -18.66
N ALA A 28 -11.59 -1.59 -19.17
CA ALA A 28 -11.70 -0.16 -19.50
C ALA A 28 -11.62 0.74 -18.24
N ALA A 29 -12.23 0.33 -17.13
CA ALA A 29 -12.13 1.05 -15.87
C ALA A 29 -10.70 0.98 -15.30
N THR A 30 -10.07 -0.19 -15.35
CA THR A 30 -8.68 -0.41 -14.92
C THR A 30 -7.70 0.49 -15.68
N ILE A 31 -7.82 0.59 -16.99
CA ILE A 31 -6.99 1.48 -17.83
C ILE A 31 -7.14 2.94 -17.39
N LYS A 32 -8.37 3.40 -17.10
CA LYS A 32 -8.60 4.76 -16.63
C LYS A 32 -7.99 5.02 -15.26
N ILE A 33 -8.16 4.09 -14.32
CA ILE A 33 -7.58 4.18 -12.98
C ILE A 33 -6.05 4.21 -13.08
N ALA A 34 -5.45 3.29 -13.84
CA ALA A 34 -4.02 3.23 -14.06
C ALA A 34 -3.46 4.53 -14.64
N SER A 35 -4.15 5.09 -15.64
CA SER A 35 -3.79 6.39 -16.23
C SER A 35 -3.85 7.55 -15.24
N LEU A 36 -4.86 7.58 -14.35
CA LEU A 36 -4.98 8.60 -13.31
C LEU A 36 -3.89 8.48 -12.24
N LEU A 37 -3.48 7.27 -11.93
CA LEU A 37 -2.47 6.98 -10.90
C LEU A 37 -1.04 6.99 -11.47
N GLY A 38 -0.86 7.04 -12.79
CA GLY A 38 0.45 7.00 -13.43
C GLY A 38 1.13 5.62 -13.36
N VAL A 39 0.34 4.54 -13.28
CA VAL A 39 0.83 3.14 -13.19
C VAL A 39 0.34 2.31 -14.38
N GLN A 40 0.82 1.07 -14.51
CA GLN A 40 0.34 0.16 -15.54
C GLN A 40 -0.95 -0.54 -15.09
N PRO A 41 -1.88 -0.88 -16.01
CA PRO A 41 -3.10 -1.62 -15.66
C PRO A 41 -2.83 -2.96 -14.94
N ALA A 42 -1.72 -3.62 -15.25
CA ALA A 42 -1.33 -4.89 -14.62
C ALA A 42 -0.85 -4.74 -13.16
N GLU A 43 -0.57 -3.51 -12.72
CA GLU A 43 -0.17 -3.19 -11.35
C GLU A 43 -1.38 -2.94 -10.43
N ILE A 44 -2.60 -2.92 -11.00
CA ILE A 44 -3.83 -2.72 -10.23
C ILE A 44 -4.42 -4.06 -9.80
N ILE A 45 -4.57 -4.22 -8.49
CA ILE A 45 -5.19 -5.38 -7.87
C ILE A 45 -6.46 -4.93 -7.15
N TYR A 46 -7.59 -5.49 -7.52
CA TYR A 46 -8.88 -5.23 -6.88
C TYR A 46 -9.04 -6.08 -5.63
N THR A 47 -9.45 -5.42 -4.55
CA THR A 47 -9.75 -6.04 -3.25
C THR A 47 -11.11 -5.57 -2.76
N SER A 48 -11.59 -6.09 -1.64
CA SER A 48 -12.84 -5.66 -1.02
C SER A 48 -12.74 -4.27 -0.34
N GLY A 49 -11.52 -3.73 -0.22
CA GLY A 49 -11.25 -2.42 0.38
C GLY A 49 -9.82 -2.33 0.91
N ALA A 50 -9.45 -1.16 1.45
CA ALA A 50 -8.09 -0.87 1.91
C ALA A 50 -7.62 -1.84 3.01
N SER A 51 -8.51 -2.32 3.88
CA SER A 51 -8.14 -3.28 4.92
C SER A 51 -7.63 -4.61 4.34
N GLU A 52 -8.28 -5.13 3.31
CA GLU A 52 -7.78 -6.31 2.60
C GLU A 52 -6.50 -5.99 1.85
N ALA A 53 -6.42 -4.82 1.18
CA ALA A 53 -5.25 -4.41 0.43
C ALA A 53 -4.01 -4.31 1.33
N ASN A 54 -4.11 -3.65 2.49
CA ASN A 54 -3.02 -3.56 3.48
C ASN A 54 -2.57 -4.94 3.97
N ASN A 55 -3.54 -5.81 4.34
CA ASN A 55 -3.24 -7.16 4.78
C ASN A 55 -2.54 -7.99 3.68
N PHE A 56 -3.06 -7.89 2.46
CA PHE A 56 -2.52 -8.64 1.31
C PHE A 56 -1.09 -8.19 0.99
N ALA A 57 -0.84 -6.87 0.93
CA ALA A 57 0.47 -6.31 0.67
C ALA A 57 1.47 -6.69 1.76
N LEU A 58 1.20 -6.37 3.02
CA LEU A 58 2.15 -6.56 4.12
C LEU A 58 2.46 -8.04 4.37
N LYS A 59 1.44 -8.91 4.41
CA LYS A 59 1.66 -10.35 4.58
C LYS A 59 2.36 -10.98 3.36
N GLY A 60 2.04 -10.49 2.15
CA GLY A 60 2.69 -10.90 0.92
C GLY A 60 4.17 -10.53 0.90
N LEU A 61 4.49 -9.27 1.19
CA LEU A 61 5.87 -8.76 1.28
C LEU A 61 6.67 -9.51 2.35
N ALA A 62 6.11 -9.66 3.55
CA ALA A 62 6.76 -10.38 4.65
C ALA A 62 7.10 -11.84 4.25
N ARG A 63 6.17 -12.52 3.58
CA ARG A 63 6.38 -13.91 3.13
C ARG A 63 7.44 -14.01 2.03
N LEU A 64 7.38 -13.13 1.04
CA LEU A 64 8.32 -13.12 -0.09
C LEU A 64 9.73 -12.76 0.35
N SER A 65 9.88 -11.77 1.23
CA SER A 65 11.16 -11.25 1.68
C SER A 65 11.74 -11.96 2.90
N ARG A 66 11.11 -13.05 3.38
CA ARG A 66 11.52 -13.79 4.59
C ARG A 66 12.96 -14.29 4.54
N HIS A 67 13.49 -14.53 3.35
CA HIS A 67 14.88 -14.96 3.15
C HIS A 67 15.89 -13.81 3.32
N ALA A 68 15.46 -12.55 3.16
CA ALA A 68 16.29 -11.36 3.31
C ALA A 68 16.29 -10.84 4.75
N GLY A 69 15.21 -11.08 5.51
CA GLY A 69 15.11 -10.62 6.89
C GLY A 69 13.71 -10.76 7.48
N ARG A 70 13.56 -10.20 8.68
CA ARG A 70 12.29 -10.20 9.43
C ARG A 70 12.00 -8.89 10.15
N HIS A 71 12.77 -7.84 9.83
CA HIS A 71 12.56 -6.54 10.44
C HIS A 71 11.65 -5.68 9.57
N ILE A 72 10.66 -5.05 10.21
CA ILE A 72 9.69 -4.15 9.58
C ILE A 72 9.64 -2.86 10.40
N ILE A 73 9.69 -1.73 9.73
CA ILE A 73 9.53 -0.42 10.34
C ILE A 73 8.15 0.13 9.97
N SER A 74 7.46 0.73 10.93
CA SER A 74 6.16 1.37 10.69
C SER A 74 6.00 2.62 11.55
N THR A 75 4.78 3.14 11.65
CA THR A 75 4.49 4.33 12.44
C THR A 75 3.39 4.08 13.48
N PRO A 76 3.31 4.84 14.55
CA PRO A 76 2.18 4.79 15.49
C PRO A 76 0.89 5.42 14.90
N LEU A 77 0.97 6.04 13.72
CA LEU A 77 -0.13 6.74 13.05
C LEU A 77 -0.96 5.82 12.14
N GLU A 78 -0.58 4.56 12.03
CA GLU A 78 -1.19 3.63 11.10
C GLU A 78 -2.63 3.25 11.45
N HIS A 79 -3.45 3.10 10.41
CA HIS A 79 -4.79 2.53 10.58
C HIS A 79 -4.71 1.10 11.14
N SER A 80 -5.76 0.67 11.87
CA SER A 80 -5.85 -0.65 12.50
C SER A 80 -5.65 -1.83 11.52
N SER A 81 -5.93 -1.67 10.23
CA SER A 81 -5.65 -2.68 9.20
C SER A 81 -4.16 -2.90 8.95
N VAL A 82 -3.32 -1.88 9.18
CA VAL A 82 -1.86 -1.97 9.14
C VAL A 82 -1.34 -2.45 10.48
N SER A 83 -1.62 -1.74 11.57
CA SER A 83 -1.10 -2.06 12.91
C SER A 83 -1.50 -3.47 13.38
N GLY A 84 -2.75 -3.89 13.14
CA GLY A 84 -3.20 -5.26 13.44
C GLY A 84 -2.50 -6.33 12.59
N THR A 85 -2.21 -6.00 11.32
CA THR A 85 -1.42 -6.91 10.46
C THR A 85 0.01 -7.04 10.97
N LEU A 86 0.64 -5.95 11.39
CA LEU A 86 1.99 -5.96 11.97
C LEU A 86 2.03 -6.74 13.27
N THR A 87 1.03 -6.60 14.15
CA THR A 87 0.90 -7.41 15.36
C THR A 87 0.84 -8.91 15.02
N ALA A 88 0.04 -9.30 14.04
CA ALA A 88 -0.04 -10.70 13.60
C ALA A 88 1.29 -11.21 12.98
N LEU A 89 2.08 -10.35 12.35
CA LEU A 89 3.41 -10.69 11.87
C LEU A 89 4.41 -10.80 13.02
N GLN A 90 4.30 -9.95 14.03
CA GLN A 90 5.14 -10.03 15.25
C GLN A 90 4.94 -11.35 15.98
N GLU A 91 3.71 -11.86 16.07
CA GLU A 91 3.40 -13.20 16.62
C GLU A 91 4.05 -14.33 15.78
N GLN A 92 4.38 -14.08 14.51
CA GLN A 92 5.07 -15.01 13.61
C GLN A 92 6.60 -14.84 13.65
N GLY A 93 7.12 -14.01 14.55
CA GLY A 93 8.55 -13.79 14.79
C GLY A 93 9.17 -12.72 13.87
N TYR A 94 8.38 -11.77 13.38
CA TYR A 94 8.90 -10.54 12.79
C TYR A 94 9.18 -9.51 13.89
N GLU A 95 10.21 -8.71 13.71
CA GLU A 95 10.55 -7.59 14.58
C GLU A 95 9.89 -6.33 14.00
N ILE A 96 9.13 -5.61 14.82
CA ILE A 96 8.42 -4.40 14.40
C ILE A 96 8.96 -3.23 15.23
N ASP A 97 9.59 -2.27 14.55
CA ASP A 97 9.99 -1.01 15.14
C ASP A 97 9.10 0.13 14.65
N LEU A 98 8.80 1.06 15.54
CA LEU A 98 7.96 2.22 15.24
C LEU A 98 8.81 3.49 15.17
N LEU A 99 8.58 4.27 14.11
CA LEU A 99 9.19 5.58 13.95
C LEU A 99 8.69 6.58 14.99
N ASP A 100 9.58 7.41 15.46
CA ASP A 100 9.21 8.58 16.24
C ASP A 100 8.44 9.56 15.36
N VAL A 101 7.48 10.25 15.98
CA VAL A 101 6.66 11.29 15.34
C VAL A 101 7.06 12.64 15.94
N LYS A 102 7.35 13.58 15.06
CA LYS A 102 7.69 14.96 15.46
C LYS A 102 6.47 15.72 15.98
N GLN A 103 6.71 16.87 16.57
CA GLN A 103 5.64 17.71 17.12
C GLN A 103 4.62 18.20 16.07
N ASP A 104 5.04 18.28 14.80
CA ASP A 104 4.16 18.64 13.67
C ASP A 104 3.37 17.44 13.11
N GLY A 105 3.52 16.24 13.69
CA GLY A 105 2.86 15.02 13.28
C GLY A 105 3.55 14.26 12.14
N THR A 106 4.68 14.75 11.61
CA THR A 106 5.46 14.02 10.61
C THR A 106 6.40 13.00 11.26
N VAL A 107 6.69 11.91 10.56
CA VAL A 107 7.68 10.93 11.02
C VAL A 107 9.08 11.51 11.04
N ASP A 108 9.92 11.05 11.98
CA ASP A 108 11.32 11.47 12.06
C ASP A 108 12.17 10.66 11.08
N LEU A 109 12.69 11.34 10.05
CA LEU A 109 13.52 10.71 9.02
C LEU A 109 14.94 10.37 9.51
N GLU A 110 15.45 11.04 10.54
CA GLU A 110 16.73 10.65 11.13
C GLU A 110 16.56 9.36 11.93
N HIS A 111 15.47 9.25 12.72
CA HIS A 111 15.14 8.00 13.40
C HIS A 111 14.90 6.84 12.39
N LEU A 112 14.31 7.11 11.21
CA LEU A 112 14.21 6.10 10.15
C LEU A 112 15.59 5.57 9.74
N LYS A 113 16.57 6.45 9.54
CA LYS A 113 17.95 6.06 9.18
C LYS A 113 18.63 5.24 10.27
N ASP A 114 18.36 5.56 11.53
CA ASP A 114 18.92 4.85 12.68
C ASP A 114 18.33 3.44 12.84
N LEU A 115 17.03 3.26 12.51
CA LEU A 115 16.35 1.97 12.60
C LEU A 115 16.64 1.05 11.40
N LEU A 116 16.99 1.62 10.24
CA LEU A 116 17.22 0.83 9.02
C LEU A 116 18.42 -0.11 9.18
N ARG A 117 18.20 -1.40 8.95
CA ARG A 117 19.19 -2.48 9.07
C ARG A 117 19.28 -3.26 7.76
N PRO A 118 20.36 -4.04 7.52
CA PRO A 118 20.47 -4.90 6.34
C PRO A 118 19.36 -5.94 6.21
N ASP A 119 18.73 -6.35 7.32
CA ASP A 119 17.62 -7.30 7.39
C ASP A 119 16.23 -6.62 7.46
N THR A 120 16.16 -5.29 7.29
CA THR A 120 14.88 -4.57 7.13
C THR A 120 14.27 -4.90 5.79
N ILE A 121 13.08 -5.51 5.79
CA ILE A 121 12.41 -5.97 4.58
C ILE A 121 11.26 -5.07 4.15
N CYS A 122 10.73 -4.25 5.05
CA CYS A 122 9.59 -3.39 4.74
C CYS A 122 9.60 -2.14 5.63
N VAL A 123 9.25 -1.01 5.03
CA VAL A 123 8.76 0.19 5.71
C VAL A 123 7.30 0.35 5.33
N ALA A 124 6.41 0.46 6.31
CA ALA A 124 4.97 0.66 6.11
C ALA A 124 4.55 2.00 6.71
N VAL A 125 3.98 2.89 5.89
CA VAL A 125 3.62 4.24 6.32
C VAL A 125 2.31 4.69 5.68
N THR A 126 1.44 5.33 6.47
CA THR A 126 0.29 6.06 5.93
C THR A 126 0.78 7.34 5.23
N LEU A 127 0.20 7.67 4.05
CA LEU A 127 0.55 8.92 3.36
C LEU A 127 -0.14 10.12 4.01
N VAL A 128 -1.40 9.95 4.40
CA VAL A 128 -2.16 10.98 5.12
C VAL A 128 -2.85 10.33 6.30
N ASP A 129 -2.54 10.81 7.49
CA ASP A 129 -3.19 10.35 8.72
C ASP A 129 -4.68 10.69 8.70
N SER A 130 -5.51 9.74 9.09
CA SER A 130 -6.97 9.85 9.02
C SER A 130 -7.58 10.78 10.09
N GLU A 131 -6.88 11.03 11.18
CA GLU A 131 -7.38 11.83 12.32
C GLU A 131 -6.83 13.24 12.29
N LEU A 132 -5.52 13.39 12.06
CA LEU A 132 -4.84 14.69 12.10
C LEU A 132 -4.74 15.34 10.70
N GLY A 133 -4.85 14.54 9.63
CA GLY A 133 -4.70 15.02 8.26
C GLY A 133 -3.28 15.40 7.88
N VAL A 134 -2.28 14.95 8.65
CA VAL A 134 -0.87 15.22 8.40
C VAL A 134 -0.40 14.40 7.20
N VAL A 135 0.30 15.05 6.27
CA VAL A 135 0.91 14.40 5.10
C VAL A 135 2.31 13.95 5.46
N GLN A 136 2.58 12.66 5.30
CA GLN A 136 3.89 12.09 5.61
C GLN A 136 4.88 12.26 4.45
N PRO A 137 6.19 12.40 4.74
CA PRO A 137 7.24 12.70 3.76
C PRO A 137 7.66 11.45 2.97
N VAL A 138 6.72 10.85 2.22
CA VAL A 138 6.93 9.58 1.49
C VAL A 138 8.06 9.68 0.47
N GLN A 139 8.22 10.84 -0.20
CA GLN A 139 9.28 11.01 -1.20
C GLN A 139 10.68 11.00 -0.57
N GLU A 140 10.82 11.59 0.61
CA GLU A 140 12.06 11.56 1.39
C GLU A 140 12.34 10.14 1.89
N ILE A 141 11.31 9.40 2.31
CA ILE A 141 11.44 7.98 2.68
C ILE A 141 11.92 7.16 1.48
N THR A 142 11.33 7.34 0.29
CA THR A 142 11.79 6.64 -0.92
C THR A 142 13.25 6.95 -1.25
N ALA A 143 13.68 8.20 -1.06
CA ALA A 143 15.07 8.60 -1.29
C ALA A 143 16.05 7.91 -0.33
N ILE A 144 15.66 7.76 0.95
CA ILE A 144 16.47 7.03 1.95
C ILE A 144 16.55 5.53 1.58
N LEU A 145 15.41 4.93 1.21
CA LEU A 145 15.32 3.50 0.91
C LEU A 145 16.08 3.06 -0.36
N LYS A 146 16.48 3.99 -1.23
CA LYS A 146 17.37 3.66 -2.38
C LYS A 146 18.67 2.96 -1.99
N ALA A 147 19.16 3.17 -0.77
CA ALA A 147 20.33 2.49 -0.24
C ALA A 147 20.03 1.06 0.28
N TYR A 148 18.76 0.67 0.36
CA TYR A 148 18.28 -0.61 0.92
C TYR A 148 17.42 -1.36 -0.10
N PRO A 149 17.99 -1.94 -1.16
CA PRO A 149 17.25 -2.50 -2.31
C PRO A 149 16.38 -3.72 -1.97
N HIS A 150 16.53 -4.30 -0.78
CA HIS A 150 15.69 -5.40 -0.29
C HIS A 150 14.54 -4.92 0.62
N CYS A 151 14.52 -3.64 0.96
CA CYS A 151 13.49 -3.04 1.79
C CYS A 151 12.38 -2.48 0.90
N HIS A 152 11.20 -3.04 1.00
CA HIS A 152 10.02 -2.59 0.28
C HIS A 152 9.32 -1.45 1.01
N LEU A 153 8.78 -0.48 0.27
CA LEU A 153 7.94 0.57 0.80
C LEU A 153 6.47 0.26 0.52
N HIS A 154 5.70 0.06 1.58
CA HIS A 154 4.24 0.01 1.54
C HIS A 154 3.63 1.32 2.02
N VAL A 155 2.69 1.89 1.25
CA VAL A 155 2.04 3.15 1.58
C VAL A 155 0.51 2.95 1.65
N ASP A 156 -0.09 3.27 2.81
CA ASP A 156 -1.54 3.42 2.89
C ASP A 156 -1.93 4.82 2.43
N ALA A 157 -2.51 4.93 1.23
CA ALA A 157 -2.94 6.19 0.63
C ALA A 157 -4.47 6.38 0.65
N THR A 158 -5.17 5.64 1.49
CA THR A 158 -6.64 5.67 1.61
C THR A 158 -7.18 7.08 1.81
N GLN A 159 -6.51 7.93 2.58
CA GLN A 159 -6.92 9.30 2.82
C GLN A 159 -6.31 10.32 1.85
N ALA A 160 -5.44 9.90 0.94
CA ALA A 160 -4.69 10.78 0.05
C ALA A 160 -5.27 10.83 -1.37
N VAL A 161 -5.53 9.67 -1.97
CA VAL A 161 -5.97 9.58 -3.38
C VAL A 161 -7.29 10.32 -3.58
N GLY A 162 -7.31 11.16 -4.62
CA GLY A 162 -8.46 12.02 -4.94
C GLY A 162 -8.59 13.30 -4.09
N LYS A 163 -7.73 13.49 -3.08
CA LYS A 163 -7.72 14.69 -2.22
C LYS A 163 -6.46 15.52 -2.40
N ILE A 164 -5.31 14.87 -2.56
CA ILE A 164 -4.03 15.50 -2.84
C ILE A 164 -3.34 14.80 -4.02
N PRO A 165 -2.36 15.44 -4.69
CA PRO A 165 -1.51 14.74 -5.66
C PRO A 165 -0.74 13.60 -4.98
N VAL A 166 -0.74 12.42 -5.60
CA VAL A 166 -0.04 11.23 -5.12
C VAL A 166 0.95 10.77 -6.19
N SER A 167 2.16 10.42 -5.77
CA SER A 167 3.19 9.82 -6.63
C SER A 167 3.47 8.38 -6.19
N PHE A 168 3.60 7.49 -7.16
CA PHE A 168 4.00 6.09 -6.94
C PHE A 168 5.50 5.87 -7.13
N GLU A 169 6.26 6.94 -7.44
CA GLU A 169 7.70 6.83 -7.67
C GLU A 169 8.42 6.32 -6.41
N GLY A 170 9.08 5.17 -6.55
CA GLY A 170 9.82 4.52 -5.47
C GLY A 170 8.95 3.84 -4.40
N VAL A 171 7.64 3.70 -4.64
CA VAL A 171 6.72 2.94 -3.78
C VAL A 171 6.50 1.56 -4.39
N ASP A 172 6.68 0.49 -3.62
CA ASP A 172 6.52 -0.88 -4.09
C ASP A 172 5.06 -1.34 -4.07
N THR A 173 4.30 -0.95 -3.04
CA THR A 173 2.87 -1.21 -2.93
C THR A 173 2.13 -0.04 -2.30
N MET A 174 0.92 0.23 -2.79
CA MET A 174 0.06 1.28 -2.24
C MET A 174 -1.38 0.77 -2.11
N SER A 175 -1.97 1.00 -0.95
CA SER A 175 -3.38 0.72 -0.70
C SER A 175 -4.22 1.98 -0.83
N LEU A 176 -5.39 1.84 -1.44
CA LEU A 176 -6.36 2.94 -1.60
C LEU A 176 -7.79 2.40 -1.66
N THR A 177 -8.78 3.28 -1.50
CA THR A 177 -10.20 2.93 -1.58
C THR A 177 -11.05 4.11 -2.05
#